data_cdd1aed30e8261bc861727237f3dfb9f
#
_entry.id   cdd1aed30e8261bc861727237f3dfb9f
#
_cell.length_a   1.000
_cell.length_b   1.000
_cell.length_c   1.000
_cell.angle_alpha   90.00
_cell.angle_beta   90.00
_cell.angle_gamma   90.00
#
_symmetry.space_group_name_H-M   'P 1'
#
loop_
_entity.id
_entity.type
_entity.pdbx_description
1 polymer ?
#
loop_
_entity_poly.entity_id
_entity_poly.type
_entity_poly.pdbx_seq_one_letter_code
_entity_poly.pdbx_strand_id
1 'polypeptide(L)'
;MGDIILSQGKSARKTVFVLNGPNLNLLGMREPEIYGSDTLDDIAGRLEDQAQEMGLEVDIRQSNHEGHLVDWLHEAAAEEALAVILNAGAFTHTSIALYDAILAIDVPVIEVHISNPAAREEFRHKSLIAPVAKGTICGFGALSYELALDAARKL
;
A
#
# COMPACT_ATOMS: atom_id res chain seq x y z
N MET A 1 -18.75 -18.43 -12.78
CA MET A 1 -19.49 -17.98 -12.60
C MET A 1 -20.13 -16.76 -12.02
N GLY A 2 -20.73 -16.89 -10.87
CA GLY A 2 -21.34 -15.77 -10.19
C GLY A 2 -20.43 -14.57 -10.01
N ASP A 3 -19.15 -14.81 -10.02
CA ASP A 3 -18.14 -13.75 -9.84
C ASP A 3 -18.19 -12.67 -10.90
N ILE A 4 -18.48 -13.05 -12.14
CA ILE A 4 -18.54 -12.09 -13.24
C ILE A 4 -19.67 -11.10 -13.02
N ILE A 5 -20.79 -11.58 -12.54
CA ILE A 5 -21.97 -10.76 -12.30
C ILE A 5 -21.70 -9.80 -11.13
N LEU A 6 -21.07 -10.33 -10.09
CA LEU A 6 -20.71 -9.51 -8.93
C LEU A 6 -19.72 -8.43 -9.30
N SER A 7 -18.76 -8.75 -10.16
CA SER A 7 -17.81 -7.77 -10.65
C SER A 7 -18.51 -6.63 -11.38
N GLN A 8 -19.48 -6.94 -12.19
CA GLN A 8 -20.24 -5.93 -12.90
C GLN A 8 -21.00 -5.00 -11.95
N GLY A 9 -21.56 -5.56 -10.90
CA GLY A 9 -22.27 -4.77 -9.89
C GLY A 9 -21.35 -3.82 -9.14
N LYS A 10 -20.06 -4.16 -9.04
CA LYS A 10 -19.05 -3.35 -8.37
C LYS A 10 -18.33 -2.38 -9.31
N SER A 11 -18.50 -2.53 -10.61
CA SER A 11 -17.74 -1.77 -11.61
C SER A 11 -17.96 -0.27 -11.54
N ALA A 12 -18.99 0.18 -10.85
CA ALA A 12 -19.24 1.60 -10.65
C ALA A 12 -18.17 2.28 -9.79
N ARG A 13 -17.40 1.50 -9.00
CA ARG A 13 -16.38 2.03 -8.13
C ARG A 13 -15.01 1.51 -8.53
N LYS A 14 -14.04 2.41 -8.51
CA LYS A 14 -12.64 2.05 -8.68
C LYS A 14 -12.08 1.56 -7.35
N THR A 15 -11.17 0.61 -7.42
CA THR A 15 -10.52 0.03 -6.25
C THR A 15 -9.06 0.49 -6.17
N VAL A 16 -8.64 0.84 -4.97
CA VAL A 16 -7.24 1.08 -4.63
C VAL A 16 -6.78 -0.07 -3.74
N PHE A 17 -5.73 -0.77 -4.16
CA PHE A 17 -5.12 -1.81 -3.35
C PHE A 17 -4.18 -1.16 -2.35
N VAL A 18 -4.27 -1.57 -1.09
CA VAL A 18 -3.36 -1.10 -0.02
C VAL A 18 -2.62 -2.33 0.49
N LEU A 19 -1.36 -2.45 0.11
CA LEU A 19 -0.55 -3.64 0.37
C LEU A 19 0.49 -3.35 1.43
N ASN A 20 0.53 -4.19 2.44
CA ASN A 20 1.38 -4.03 3.61
C ASN A 20 2.29 -5.23 3.78
N GLY A 21 3.56 -4.96 3.97
CA GLY A 21 4.62 -5.96 4.08
C GLY A 21 4.85 -6.47 5.49
N PRO A 22 6.04 -7.05 5.72
CA PRO A 22 6.34 -7.80 6.95
C PRO A 22 6.26 -6.95 8.19
N ASN A 23 5.80 -7.57 9.26
CA ASN A 23 5.70 -7.02 10.60
C ASN A 23 4.64 -5.91 10.76
N LEU A 24 3.98 -5.48 9.69
CA LEU A 24 2.94 -4.45 9.79
C LEU A 24 1.66 -4.97 10.47
N ASN A 25 1.50 -6.28 10.57
CA ASN A 25 0.46 -6.89 11.40
C ASN A 25 0.67 -6.60 12.90
N LEU A 26 1.88 -6.17 13.29
CA LEU A 26 2.23 -5.88 14.68
C LEU A 26 2.14 -4.39 15.03
N LEU A 27 1.61 -3.56 14.12
CA LEU A 27 1.41 -2.14 14.40
C LEU A 27 0.57 -1.96 15.66
N GLY A 28 0.93 -0.92 16.46
CA GLY A 28 0.29 -0.64 17.73
C GLY A 28 0.92 -1.38 18.91
N MET A 29 1.67 -2.44 18.66
CA MET A 29 2.34 -3.23 19.69
C MET A 29 3.86 -3.17 19.61
N ARG A 30 4.40 -2.72 18.48
CA ARG A 30 5.82 -2.73 18.17
C ARG A 30 6.33 -1.30 18.04
N GLU A 31 7.35 -0.95 18.82
CA GLU A 31 8.05 0.32 18.75
C GLU A 31 7.11 1.52 18.52
N PRO A 32 6.17 1.78 19.45
CA PRO A 32 5.17 2.84 19.24
C PRO A 32 5.78 4.24 19.10
N GLU A 33 6.99 4.47 19.62
CA GLU A 33 7.70 5.74 19.46
C GLU A 33 8.13 5.98 18.00
N ILE A 34 8.20 4.93 17.18
CA ILE A 34 8.54 5.02 15.76
C ILE A 34 7.30 4.94 14.87
N TYR A 35 6.41 3.99 15.18
CA TYR A 35 5.27 3.65 14.31
C TYR A 35 3.92 4.16 14.84
N GLY A 36 3.89 4.72 16.07
CA GLY A 36 2.65 5.15 16.68
C GLY A 36 1.88 4.00 17.32
N SER A 37 0.73 4.32 17.90
CA SER A 37 -0.13 3.37 18.61
C SER A 37 -1.28 2.82 17.77
N ASP A 38 -1.48 3.34 16.57
CA ASP A 38 -2.53 2.84 15.68
C ASP A 38 -2.21 1.43 15.22
N THR A 39 -3.23 0.57 15.20
CA THR A 39 -3.11 -0.76 14.60
C THR A 39 -3.38 -0.67 13.10
N LEU A 40 -3.04 -1.74 12.37
CA LEU A 40 -3.38 -1.81 10.95
C LEU A 40 -4.89 -1.77 10.74
N ASP A 41 -5.66 -2.37 11.65
CA ASP A 41 -7.13 -2.31 11.60
C ASP A 41 -7.66 -0.88 11.78
N ASP A 42 -7.04 -0.10 12.65
CA ASP A 42 -7.40 1.31 12.82
C ASP A 42 -7.18 2.09 11.53
N ILE A 43 -6.03 1.86 10.90
CA ILE A 43 -5.69 2.48 9.61
C ILE A 43 -6.69 2.05 8.53
N ALA A 44 -6.99 0.76 8.47
CA ALA A 44 -7.94 0.21 7.50
C ALA A 44 -9.29 0.87 7.62
N GLY A 45 -9.81 1.01 8.85
CA GLY A 45 -11.10 1.67 9.09
C GLY A 45 -11.14 3.10 8.57
N ARG A 46 -10.07 3.86 8.80
CA ARG A 46 -9.99 5.24 8.29
C ARG A 46 -9.95 5.29 6.77
N LEU A 47 -9.20 4.40 6.15
CA LEU A 47 -9.10 4.35 4.70
C LEU A 47 -10.43 3.93 4.06
N GLU A 48 -11.14 3.00 4.67
CA GLU A 48 -12.47 2.60 4.19
C GLU A 48 -13.45 3.77 4.23
N ASP A 49 -13.47 4.51 5.33
CA ASP A 49 -14.34 5.69 5.47
C ASP A 49 -13.96 6.77 4.45
N GLN A 50 -12.67 7.06 4.31
CA GLN A 50 -12.18 8.05 3.36
C GLN A 50 -12.51 7.65 1.92
N ALA A 51 -12.30 6.39 1.56
CA ALA A 51 -12.61 5.87 0.24
C ALA A 51 -14.09 6.00 -0.08
N GLN A 52 -14.95 5.69 0.89
CA GLN A 52 -16.40 5.81 0.72
C GLN A 52 -16.80 7.25 0.38
N GLU A 53 -16.22 8.22 1.06
CA GLU A 53 -16.48 9.63 0.78
C GLU A 53 -16.01 10.04 -0.62
N MET A 54 -14.99 9.37 -1.14
CA MET A 54 -14.44 9.62 -2.48
C MET A 54 -15.16 8.83 -3.58
N GLY A 55 -16.07 7.94 -3.23
CA GLY A 55 -16.70 7.04 -4.20
C GLY A 55 -15.76 5.92 -4.66
N LEU A 56 -14.76 5.59 -3.87
CA LEU A 56 -13.78 4.53 -4.14
C LEU A 56 -13.99 3.34 -3.20
N GLU A 57 -13.35 2.24 -3.54
CA GLU A 57 -13.19 1.09 -2.66
C GLU A 57 -11.71 0.89 -2.38
N VAL A 58 -11.38 0.37 -1.21
CA VAL A 58 -10.03 -0.05 -0.87
C VAL A 58 -10.00 -1.53 -0.59
N ASP A 59 -8.94 -2.19 -1.05
CA ASP A 59 -8.68 -3.60 -0.79
C ASP A 59 -7.38 -3.64 0.01
N ILE A 60 -7.49 -3.84 1.32
CA ILE A 60 -6.36 -3.71 2.25
C ILE A 60 -5.88 -5.08 2.66
N ARG A 61 -4.60 -5.35 2.43
CA ARG A 61 -3.99 -6.65 2.68
C ARG A 61 -2.66 -6.48 3.39
N GLN A 62 -2.24 -7.53 4.09
CA GLN A 62 -0.95 -7.60 4.76
C GLN A 62 -0.38 -9.02 4.65
N SER A 63 0.92 -9.13 4.41
CA SER A 63 1.63 -10.40 4.46
C SER A 63 3.07 -10.21 4.86
N ASN A 64 3.61 -11.21 5.54
CA ASN A 64 5.04 -11.30 5.83
C ASN A 64 5.84 -11.95 4.68
N HIS A 65 5.15 -12.37 3.62
CA HIS A 65 5.77 -13.11 2.51
C HIS A 65 5.90 -12.21 1.28
N GLU A 66 7.13 -12.09 0.81
CA GLU A 66 7.44 -11.27 -0.37
C GLU A 66 6.63 -11.69 -1.60
N GLY A 67 6.52 -13.00 -1.83
CA GLY A 67 5.78 -13.54 -2.97
C GLY A 67 4.30 -13.17 -2.96
N HIS A 68 3.69 -13.06 -1.78
CA HIS A 68 2.30 -12.62 -1.69
C HIS A 68 2.15 -11.18 -2.20
N LEU A 69 3.09 -10.31 -1.87
CA LEU A 69 3.04 -8.92 -2.34
C LEU A 69 3.21 -8.86 -3.86
N VAL A 70 4.09 -9.68 -4.41
CA VAL A 70 4.28 -9.78 -5.87
C VAL A 70 2.98 -10.23 -6.53
N ASP A 71 2.37 -11.30 -6.04
CA ASP A 71 1.12 -11.83 -6.58
C ASP A 71 -0.01 -10.79 -6.52
N TRP A 72 -0.08 -10.05 -5.44
CA TRP A 72 -1.10 -9.01 -5.27
C TRP A 72 -0.91 -7.81 -6.19
N LEU A 73 0.34 -7.47 -6.52
CA LEU A 73 0.61 -6.46 -7.54
C LEU A 73 0.10 -6.93 -8.90
N HIS A 74 0.33 -8.20 -9.23
CA HIS A 74 -0.21 -8.78 -10.47
C HIS A 74 -1.74 -8.79 -10.46
N GLU A 75 -2.35 -9.12 -9.31
CA GLU A 75 -3.80 -9.13 -9.18
C GLU A 75 -4.38 -7.72 -9.35
N ALA A 76 -3.75 -6.70 -8.75
CA ALA A 76 -4.18 -5.32 -8.92
C ALA A 76 -4.19 -4.91 -10.39
N ALA A 77 -3.18 -5.33 -11.15
CA ALA A 77 -3.13 -5.06 -12.59
C ALA A 77 -4.24 -5.81 -13.34
N ALA A 78 -4.46 -7.09 -13.01
CA ALA A 78 -5.49 -7.89 -13.66
C ALA A 78 -6.90 -7.33 -13.41
N GLU A 79 -7.12 -6.75 -12.24
CA GLU A 79 -8.40 -6.13 -11.86
C GLU A 79 -8.51 -4.67 -12.29
N GLU A 80 -7.51 -4.16 -12.98
CA GLU A 80 -7.48 -2.77 -13.44
C GLU A 80 -7.69 -1.77 -12.29
N ALA A 81 -6.99 -1.99 -11.18
CA ALA A 81 -7.05 -1.10 -10.02
C ALA A 81 -6.66 0.33 -10.40
N LEU A 82 -7.24 1.28 -9.69
CA LEU A 82 -6.91 2.70 -9.90
C LEU A 82 -5.46 2.99 -9.51
N ALA A 83 -5.00 2.42 -8.40
CA ALA A 83 -3.65 2.57 -7.90
C ALA A 83 -3.35 1.48 -6.86
N VAL A 84 -2.07 1.33 -6.54
CA VAL A 84 -1.61 0.52 -5.41
C VAL A 84 -0.88 1.44 -4.44
N ILE A 85 -1.26 1.39 -3.19
CA ILE A 85 -0.51 1.99 -2.08
C ILE A 85 0.30 0.87 -1.46
N LEU A 86 1.62 0.98 -1.50
CA LEU A 86 2.51 -0.09 -1.06
C LEU A 86 3.39 0.38 0.09
N ASN A 87 3.18 -0.21 1.26
CA ASN A 87 4.13 -0.15 2.37
C ASN A 87 4.83 -1.49 2.45
N ALA A 88 5.95 -1.62 1.76
CA ALA A 88 6.66 -2.89 1.66
C ALA A 88 7.44 -3.25 2.93
N GLY A 89 7.44 -2.37 3.94
CA GLY A 89 8.19 -2.61 5.16
C GLY A 89 9.68 -2.78 4.85
N ALA A 90 10.32 -3.74 5.49
CA ALA A 90 11.75 -3.99 5.26
C ALA A 90 12.08 -4.44 3.84
N PHE A 91 11.12 -5.02 3.11
CA PHE A 91 11.34 -5.39 1.71
C PHE A 91 11.62 -4.18 0.81
N THR A 92 11.29 -2.97 1.27
CA THR A 92 11.63 -1.74 0.57
C THR A 92 13.12 -1.64 0.24
N HIS A 93 13.96 -2.18 1.13
CA HIS A 93 15.41 -2.04 1.06
C HIS A 93 16.11 -3.23 0.43
N THR A 94 15.39 -4.31 0.14
CA THR A 94 15.97 -5.59 -0.27
C THR A 94 15.35 -6.23 -1.49
N SER A 95 14.10 -5.87 -1.84
CA SER A 95 13.34 -6.66 -2.80
C SER A 95 13.48 -6.16 -4.24
N ILE A 96 14.35 -6.80 -4.98
CA ILE A 96 14.40 -6.65 -6.44
C ILE A 96 13.14 -7.25 -7.06
N ALA A 97 12.58 -8.30 -6.45
CA ALA A 97 11.36 -8.93 -6.94
C ALA A 97 10.18 -7.94 -6.97
N LEU A 98 10.03 -7.12 -5.93
CA LEU A 98 9.00 -6.08 -5.92
C LEU A 98 9.29 -4.97 -6.92
N TYR A 99 10.55 -4.58 -7.04
CA TYR A 99 10.98 -3.63 -8.07
C TYR A 99 10.53 -4.11 -9.45
N ASP A 100 10.84 -5.36 -9.79
CA ASP A 100 10.50 -5.95 -11.08
C ASP A 100 8.98 -6.06 -11.27
N ALA A 101 8.26 -6.43 -10.22
CA ALA A 101 6.80 -6.57 -10.29
C ALA A 101 6.13 -5.21 -10.58
N ILE A 102 6.62 -4.14 -9.97
CA ILE A 102 6.09 -2.79 -10.20
C ILE A 102 6.34 -2.37 -11.65
N LEU A 103 7.52 -2.66 -12.19
CA LEU A 103 7.83 -2.37 -13.59
C LEU A 103 6.95 -3.15 -14.56
N ALA A 104 6.48 -4.32 -14.16
CA ALA A 104 5.71 -5.20 -15.02
C ALA A 104 4.24 -4.80 -15.17
N ILE A 105 3.76 -3.86 -14.35
CA ILE A 105 2.35 -3.45 -14.34
C ILE A 105 2.19 -1.98 -14.72
N ASP A 106 1.04 -1.64 -15.27
CA ASP A 106 0.72 -0.25 -15.64
C ASP A 106 0.02 0.52 -14.52
N VAL A 107 -0.49 -0.18 -13.50
CA VAL A 107 -1.16 0.45 -12.37
C VAL A 107 -0.14 1.28 -11.59
N PRO A 108 -0.41 2.57 -11.34
CA PRO A 108 0.52 3.40 -10.57
C PRO A 108 0.65 2.90 -9.13
N VAL A 109 1.89 2.88 -8.63
CA VAL A 109 2.20 2.46 -7.27
C VAL A 109 2.71 3.67 -6.49
N ILE A 110 2.12 3.90 -5.33
CA ILE A 110 2.56 4.94 -4.40
C ILE A 110 3.24 4.24 -3.23
N GLU A 111 4.51 4.57 -3.00
CA GLU A 111 5.25 4.05 -1.86
C GLU A 111 4.87 4.81 -0.60
N VAL A 112 4.56 4.09 0.48
CA VAL A 112 4.17 4.69 1.76
C VAL A 112 5.00 4.11 2.90
N HIS A 113 5.40 4.97 3.81
CA HIS A 113 6.03 4.59 5.09
C HIS A 113 5.42 5.41 6.21
N ILE A 114 5.17 4.76 7.34
CA ILE A 114 4.69 5.42 8.56
C ILE A 114 5.80 6.29 9.15
N SER A 115 7.01 5.73 9.25
CA SER A 115 8.18 6.45 9.75
C SER A 115 8.83 7.26 8.64
N ASN A 116 9.81 8.08 9.02
CA ASN A 116 10.71 8.72 8.08
C ASN A 116 11.98 7.88 7.95
N PRO A 117 12.13 7.06 6.90
CA PRO A 117 13.30 6.18 6.77
C PRO A 117 14.63 6.93 6.76
N ALA A 118 14.64 8.14 6.24
CA ALA A 118 15.88 8.97 6.20
C ALA A 118 16.39 9.35 7.57
N ALA A 119 15.53 9.30 8.59
CA ALA A 119 15.89 9.63 9.97
C ALA A 119 16.26 8.39 10.80
N ARG A 120 16.30 7.22 10.17
CA ARG A 120 16.57 5.95 10.84
C ARG A 120 17.93 5.39 10.47
N GLU A 121 18.14 4.10 10.68
CA GLU A 121 19.41 3.45 10.39
C GLU A 121 19.79 3.59 8.91
N GLU A 122 21.06 3.69 8.64
CA GLU A 122 21.59 3.90 7.29
C GLU A 122 21.06 2.87 6.27
N PHE A 123 20.89 1.60 6.69
CA PHE A 123 20.40 0.56 5.79
C PHE A 123 18.96 0.79 5.32
N ARG A 124 18.24 1.74 5.93
CA ARG A 124 16.86 2.11 5.53
C ARG A 124 16.83 3.33 4.62
N HIS A 125 17.95 3.96 4.35
CA HIS A 125 17.98 5.20 3.58
C HIS A 125 17.75 4.97 2.09
N LYS A 126 18.05 3.77 1.59
CA LYS A 126 17.86 3.44 0.18
C LYS A 126 16.58 2.63 -0.01
N SER A 127 15.71 3.13 -0.88
CA SER A 127 14.52 2.42 -1.32
C SER A 127 14.75 1.85 -2.71
N LEU A 128 14.49 0.55 -2.89
CA LEU A 128 14.44 -0.09 -4.19
C LEU A 128 13.08 0.16 -4.87
N ILE A 129 12.08 0.59 -4.10
CA ILE A 129 10.73 0.83 -4.60
C ILE A 129 10.60 2.24 -5.18
N ALA A 130 11.20 3.23 -4.52
CA ALA A 130 11.05 4.64 -4.89
C ALA A 130 11.35 4.93 -6.38
N PRO A 131 12.40 4.36 -6.99
CA PRO A 131 12.70 4.66 -8.39
C PRO A 131 11.63 4.20 -9.38
N VAL A 132 10.81 3.23 -9.01
CA VAL A 132 9.77 2.66 -9.89
C VAL A 132 8.37 3.00 -9.42
N ALA A 133 8.22 3.62 -8.27
CA ALA A 133 6.94 4.12 -7.78
C ALA A 133 6.58 5.43 -8.47
N LYS A 134 5.28 5.75 -8.49
CA LYS A 134 4.79 7.04 -8.99
C LYS A 134 5.24 8.18 -8.07
N GLY A 135 5.28 7.93 -6.78
CA GLY A 135 5.72 8.88 -5.77
C GLY A 135 5.84 8.19 -4.42
N THR A 136 6.39 8.91 -3.45
CA THR A 136 6.63 8.41 -2.10
C THR A 136 6.07 9.38 -1.07
N ILE A 137 5.38 8.82 -0.07
CA ILE A 137 4.88 9.58 1.08
C ILE A 137 5.36 8.85 2.34
N CYS A 138 6.07 9.54 3.20
CA CYS A 138 6.62 8.93 4.41
C CYS A 138 6.69 9.94 5.57
N GLY A 139 6.70 9.42 6.81
CA GLY A 139 7.02 10.20 7.99
C GLY A 139 5.84 10.82 8.72
N PHE A 140 4.61 10.62 8.25
CA PHE A 140 3.42 11.24 8.86
C PHE A 140 2.55 10.24 9.63
N GLY A 141 3.13 9.11 10.05
CA GLY A 141 2.37 8.09 10.76
C GLY A 141 1.25 7.50 9.89
N ALA A 142 0.13 7.21 10.52
CA ALA A 142 -1.04 6.70 9.82
C ALA A 142 -1.56 7.66 8.74
N LEU A 143 -1.38 8.97 8.95
CA LEU A 143 -1.77 9.98 7.97
C LEU A 143 -1.10 9.77 6.61
N SER A 144 0.08 9.13 6.57
CA SER A 144 0.77 8.84 5.32
C SER A 144 -0.11 8.04 4.36
N TYR A 145 -0.88 7.08 4.88
CA TYR A 145 -1.82 6.29 4.08
C TYR A 145 -2.98 7.14 3.55
N GLU A 146 -3.52 8.01 4.39
CA GLU A 146 -4.64 8.87 3.99
C GLU A 146 -4.21 9.86 2.92
N LEU A 147 -3.00 10.40 3.02
CA LEU A 147 -2.42 11.27 2.00
C LEU A 147 -2.20 10.51 0.69
N ALA A 148 -1.76 9.25 0.79
CA ALA A 148 -1.57 8.42 -0.39
C ALA A 148 -2.90 8.11 -1.09
N LEU A 149 -3.95 7.86 -0.34
CA LEU A 149 -5.28 7.62 -0.92
C LEU A 149 -5.80 8.88 -1.63
N ASP A 150 -5.56 10.04 -1.03
CA ASP A 150 -5.93 11.31 -1.65
C ASP A 150 -5.15 11.54 -2.96
N ALA A 151 -3.86 11.20 -2.97
CA ALA A 151 -3.05 11.25 -4.19
C ALA A 151 -3.56 10.25 -5.24
N ALA A 152 -3.88 9.02 -4.83
CA ALA A 152 -4.37 7.98 -5.73
C ALA A 152 -5.63 8.39 -6.47
N ARG A 153 -6.53 9.09 -5.80
CA ARG A 153 -7.77 9.56 -6.38
C ARG A 153 -7.54 10.45 -7.60
N LYS A 154 -6.41 11.14 -7.64
CA LYS A 154 -6.10 12.12 -8.68
C LYS A 154 -5.24 11.56 -9.80
N LEU A 155 -4.88 10.31 -9.73
CA LEU A 155 -4.14 9.63 -10.78
C LEU A 155 -5.08 8.99 -11.79
#